data_e92e1f816ccee1d86f340dbb5debc769
#
_entry.id   e92e1f816ccee1d86f340dbb5debc769
#
_cell.length_a   1.000
_cell.length_b   1.000
_cell.length_c   1.000
_cell.angle_alpha   90.00
_cell.angle_beta   90.00
_cell.angle_gamma   90.00
#
_symmetry.space_group_name_H-M   'P 1'
#
loop_
_entity.id
_entity.type
_entity.pdbx_description
1 polymer ?
#
loop_
_entity_poly.entity_id
_entity_poly.type
_entity_poly.pdbx_seq_one_letter_code
_entity_poly.pdbx_strand_id
1 'polypeptide(L)'
;MQHAASAIIAPEVGFLPAYWQFHEEVTRAQLRAWLPTGRHTLVDVSGPRGPGAELAAEAGHTVLRVIDGVPPGRGLEDPSSDGGSLNGRGLDGRGLEDRGSDGRGELDGSTRRDRHGQIIRLVADSSRLQFLNDGCADAVIAEDRALSVHLAAEILIAEIARVLRPAGRVLACVDSLVLGMAVLADQHHWAHLVDVPHAEVVLVPWPDGSITRCYGPDQVRELFSGAGLTVKWIRPRTVFSESMVTHCLQREPDSLPKLVRAELAAAADESLGAQLVISASKPRTRPH
;
A
#
# COMPACT_ATOMS: atom_id res chain seq x y z
N MET A 1 -6.44 -1.41 29.00
CA MET A 1 -7.22 -1.44 27.76
C MET A 1 -6.69 -0.41 26.73
N GLN A 2 -5.36 -0.28 26.56
CA GLN A 2 -4.72 0.71 25.65
C GLN A 2 -4.24 0.09 24.32
N HIS A 3 -4.69 -1.11 23.95
CA HIS A 3 -4.01 -1.90 22.91
C HIS A 3 -4.70 -2.02 21.54
N ALA A 4 -5.98 -1.66 21.40
CA ALA A 4 -6.68 -1.89 20.13
C ALA A 4 -6.28 -0.89 19.02
N ALA A 5 -6.04 0.38 19.36
CA ALA A 5 -5.67 1.40 18.37
C ALA A 5 -4.18 1.36 17.99
N SER A 6 -3.32 0.89 18.91
CA SER A 6 -1.86 0.79 18.69
C SER A 6 -1.45 -0.28 17.69
N ALA A 7 -2.31 -1.29 17.46
CA ALA A 7 -2.01 -2.44 16.64
C ALA A 7 -2.02 -2.17 15.12
N ILE A 8 -2.58 -1.05 14.71
CA ILE A 8 -2.76 -0.73 13.27
C ILE A 8 -1.68 0.21 12.74
N ILE A 9 -0.89 0.81 13.63
CA ILE A 9 0.31 1.57 13.26
C ILE A 9 1.49 0.59 13.29
N ALA A 10 2.06 0.29 12.12
CA ALA A 10 3.23 -0.59 12.04
C ALA A 10 4.35 -0.10 12.96
N PRO A 11 4.89 -0.94 13.85
CA PRO A 11 5.99 -0.55 14.73
C PRO A 11 7.25 -0.22 13.92
N GLU A 12 8.04 0.69 14.43
CA GLU A 12 9.37 0.98 13.88
C GLU A 12 10.24 -0.28 13.83
N VAL A 13 11.05 -0.36 12.78
CA VAL A 13 11.88 -1.51 12.36
C VAL A 13 12.61 -2.18 13.54
N GLY A 14 12.28 -3.46 13.84
CA GLY A 14 13.06 -4.26 14.81
C GLY A 14 12.41 -5.55 15.16
N PHE A 15 11.33 -5.89 15.37
CA PHE A 15 10.67 -7.17 15.65
C PHE A 15 9.17 -6.98 15.37
N LEU A 16 8.70 -7.51 14.26
CA LEU A 16 7.27 -7.44 13.98
C LEU A 16 6.55 -8.28 15.05
N PRO A 17 5.66 -7.70 15.89
CA PRO A 17 4.83 -8.49 16.76
C PRO A 17 4.12 -9.59 15.95
N ALA A 18 3.82 -10.72 16.56
CA ALA A 18 3.21 -11.88 15.90
C ALA A 18 1.96 -11.52 15.07
N TYR A 19 1.21 -10.52 15.53
CA TYR A 19 0.06 -10.01 14.80
C TYR A 19 0.43 -9.37 13.45
N TRP A 20 1.52 -8.61 13.38
CA TRP A 20 1.95 -7.99 12.12
C TRP A 20 2.48 -9.02 11.12
N GLN A 21 3.13 -10.08 11.60
CA GLN A 21 3.51 -11.22 10.75
C GLN A 21 2.27 -11.87 10.16
N PHE A 22 1.24 -12.10 10.98
CA PHE A 22 -0.04 -12.62 10.51
C PHE A 22 -0.68 -11.70 9.46
N HIS A 23 -0.77 -10.40 9.74
CA HIS A 23 -1.34 -9.40 8.82
C HIS A 23 -0.57 -9.36 7.50
N GLU A 24 0.76 -9.37 7.55
CA GLU A 24 1.60 -9.38 6.36
C GLU A 24 1.39 -10.64 5.52
N GLU A 25 1.32 -11.82 6.13
CA GLU A 25 1.07 -13.07 5.41
C GLU A 25 -0.32 -13.12 4.77
N VAL A 26 -1.35 -12.59 5.43
CA VAL A 26 -2.69 -12.44 4.85
C VAL A 26 -2.64 -11.49 3.64
N THR A 27 -2.00 -10.34 3.78
CA THR A 27 -1.82 -9.36 2.69
C THR A 27 -1.07 -9.96 1.50
N ARG A 28 0.04 -10.66 1.75
CA ARG A 28 0.82 -11.37 0.72
C ARG A 28 0.00 -12.43 0.00
N ALA A 29 -0.80 -13.20 0.73
CA ALA A 29 -1.65 -14.24 0.15
C ALA A 29 -2.75 -13.64 -0.75
N GLN A 30 -3.40 -12.56 -0.31
CA GLN A 30 -4.42 -11.86 -1.10
C GLN A 30 -3.82 -11.22 -2.37
N LEU A 31 -2.67 -10.56 -2.25
CA LEU A 31 -1.94 -9.98 -3.39
C LEU A 31 -1.53 -11.05 -4.40
N ARG A 32 -0.90 -12.14 -3.96
CA ARG A 32 -0.51 -13.24 -4.87
C ARG A 32 -1.70 -13.83 -5.63
N ALA A 33 -2.84 -14.01 -4.96
CA ALA A 33 -4.05 -14.50 -5.60
C ALA A 33 -4.66 -13.51 -6.59
N TRP A 34 -4.42 -12.21 -6.40
CA TRP A 34 -4.96 -11.15 -7.24
C TRP A 34 -4.05 -10.78 -8.41
N LEU A 35 -2.72 -10.86 -8.28
CA LEU A 35 -1.77 -10.46 -9.33
C LEU A 35 -2.08 -11.14 -10.66
N PRO A 36 -1.99 -10.42 -11.81
CA PRO A 36 -2.21 -11.00 -13.13
C PRO A 36 -1.15 -12.05 -13.48
N THR A 37 -1.52 -12.98 -14.34
CA THR A 37 -0.57 -13.90 -14.97
C THR A 37 0.11 -13.24 -16.16
N GLY A 38 1.41 -13.53 -16.37
CA GLY A 38 2.19 -12.93 -17.47
C GLY A 38 2.86 -11.62 -17.02
N ARG A 39 3.55 -10.97 -17.99
CA ARG A 39 4.26 -9.72 -17.73
C ARG A 39 3.34 -8.53 -17.98
N HIS A 40 3.22 -7.67 -16.98
CA HIS A 40 2.38 -6.47 -17.02
C HIS A 40 3.12 -5.26 -16.43
N THR A 41 2.63 -4.07 -16.74
CA THR A 41 3.04 -2.82 -16.10
C THR A 41 2.07 -2.49 -15.00
N LEU A 42 2.57 -2.41 -13.76
CA LEU A 42 1.79 -2.07 -12.59
C LEU A 42 2.23 -0.71 -12.03
N VAL A 43 1.29 0.00 -11.43
CA VAL A 43 1.57 1.19 -10.61
C VAL A 43 1.24 0.84 -9.16
N ASP A 44 2.16 1.11 -8.24
CA ASP A 44 1.96 0.93 -6.80
C ASP A 44 1.98 2.29 -6.10
N VAL A 45 0.84 2.65 -5.50
CA VAL A 45 0.63 3.88 -4.73
C VAL A 45 0.45 3.61 -3.25
N SER A 46 0.82 2.42 -2.79
CA SER A 46 0.67 1.99 -1.38
C SER A 46 1.67 2.66 -0.42
N GLY A 47 2.55 3.51 -0.94
CA GLY A 47 3.63 4.09 -0.12
C GLY A 47 4.82 3.13 0.09
N PRO A 48 5.74 3.46 1.01
CA PRO A 48 7.05 2.79 1.09
C PRO A 48 7.02 1.42 1.80
N ARG A 49 5.98 1.09 2.54
CA ARG A 49 5.93 -0.08 3.44
C ARG A 49 5.17 -1.29 2.89
N GLY A 50 4.32 -1.09 1.87
CA GLY A 50 3.50 -2.17 1.32
C GLY A 50 4.31 -3.23 0.59
N PRO A 51 3.97 -4.55 0.69
CA PRO A 51 4.66 -5.62 -0.01
C PRO A 51 4.28 -5.72 -1.50
N GLY A 52 3.44 -4.81 -2.00
CA GLY A 52 2.81 -4.91 -3.32
C GLY A 52 3.82 -4.87 -4.46
N ALA A 53 4.73 -3.90 -4.44
CA ALA A 53 5.73 -3.75 -5.50
C ALA A 53 6.70 -4.94 -5.56
N GLU A 54 7.16 -5.42 -4.41
CA GLU A 54 8.07 -6.55 -4.29
C GLU A 54 7.43 -7.83 -4.83
N LEU A 55 6.21 -8.15 -4.38
CA LEU A 55 5.46 -9.33 -4.84
C LEU A 55 5.15 -9.29 -6.33
N ALA A 56 4.80 -8.12 -6.85
CA ALA A 56 4.55 -7.95 -8.27
C ALA A 56 5.83 -8.11 -9.11
N ALA A 57 6.97 -7.60 -8.63
CA ALA A 57 8.25 -7.79 -9.29
C ALA A 57 8.72 -9.26 -9.21
N GLU A 58 8.55 -9.94 -8.09
CA GLU A 58 8.80 -11.39 -7.96
C GLU A 58 7.95 -12.20 -8.94
N ALA A 59 6.72 -11.76 -9.22
CA ALA A 59 5.83 -12.37 -10.22
C ALA A 59 6.22 -12.04 -11.68
N GLY A 60 7.26 -11.21 -11.90
CA GLY A 60 7.80 -10.88 -13.22
C GLY A 60 7.24 -9.61 -13.85
N HIS A 61 6.52 -8.78 -13.10
CA HIS A 61 5.96 -7.52 -13.59
C HIS A 61 6.96 -6.36 -13.52
N THR A 62 6.74 -5.35 -14.36
CA THR A 62 7.37 -4.03 -14.21
C THR A 62 6.49 -3.17 -13.32
N VAL A 63 7.03 -2.68 -12.20
CA VAL A 63 6.28 -1.91 -11.20
C VAL A 63 6.82 -0.49 -11.10
N LEU A 64 5.95 0.49 -11.28
CA LEU A 64 6.22 1.88 -10.99
C LEU A 64 5.73 2.16 -9.57
N ARG A 65 6.64 2.20 -8.60
CA ARG A 65 6.31 2.51 -7.21
C ARG A 65 6.40 4.00 -6.97
N VAL A 66 5.27 4.61 -6.65
CA VAL A 66 5.16 6.03 -6.30
C VAL A 66 5.37 6.20 -4.79
N ILE A 67 6.29 7.05 -4.42
CA ILE A 67 6.62 7.35 -3.02
C ILE A 67 6.45 8.85 -2.83
N ASP A 68 5.67 9.26 -1.83
CA ASP A 68 5.49 10.67 -1.52
C ASP A 68 6.82 11.31 -1.15
N GLY A 69 7.16 12.39 -1.84
CA GLY A 69 8.29 13.22 -1.48
C GLY A 69 8.02 13.91 -0.15
N VAL A 70 9.02 14.01 0.71
CA VAL A 70 8.95 14.90 1.86
C VAL A 70 8.75 16.32 1.30
N PRO A 71 7.67 17.04 1.70
CA PRO A 71 7.46 18.39 1.21
C PRO A 71 8.70 19.24 1.55
N PRO A 72 9.26 20.01 0.59
CA PRO A 72 10.34 20.93 0.88
C PRO A 72 9.80 22.01 1.83
N GLY A 73 10.12 21.95 3.12
CA GLY A 73 9.70 23.00 4.04
C GLY A 73 9.51 22.66 5.51
N ARG A 74 9.69 21.41 5.96
CA ARG A 74 9.99 21.14 7.37
C ARG A 74 11.47 20.85 7.49
N GLY A 75 12.25 21.93 7.44
CA GLY A 75 13.61 21.90 7.94
C GLY A 75 13.55 21.43 9.40
N LEU A 76 14.24 20.33 9.68
CA LEU A 76 14.76 20.09 11.00
C LEU A 76 15.57 21.33 11.33
N GLU A 77 15.05 22.20 12.19
CA GLU A 77 15.88 23.19 12.88
C GLU A 77 16.88 22.37 13.69
N ASP A 78 18.09 22.30 13.17
CA ASP A 78 19.24 21.73 13.85
C ASP A 78 19.61 22.68 15.00
N PRO A 79 19.46 22.29 16.28
CA PRO A 79 19.75 23.18 17.40
C PRO A 79 21.25 23.25 17.73
N SER A 80 22.13 23.15 16.73
CA SER A 80 23.56 23.26 16.94
C SER A 80 24.28 23.93 15.75
N SER A 81 24.00 25.22 15.50
CA SER A 81 24.93 26.06 14.78
C SER A 81 25.60 27.03 15.76
N ASP A 82 26.55 26.52 16.53
CA ASP A 82 27.55 27.36 17.18
C ASP A 82 28.85 27.28 16.41
N GLY A 83 29.42 28.45 16.21
CA GLY A 83 30.40 28.79 15.20
C GLY A 83 31.72 28.00 15.18
N GLY A 84 32.28 27.92 13.99
CA GLY A 84 33.62 27.40 13.78
C GLY A 84 34.10 27.59 12.35
N SER A 85 34.55 28.81 12.02
CA SER A 85 35.35 29.10 10.84
C SER A 85 36.68 28.35 10.86
N LEU A 86 37.04 27.60 9.81
CA LEU A 86 38.44 27.35 9.43
C LEU A 86 38.58 26.92 7.96
N ASN A 87 39.14 27.84 7.22
CA ASN A 87 40.19 27.75 6.16
C ASN A 87 40.37 26.46 5.34
N GLY A 88 40.37 26.72 4.06
CA GLY A 88 40.67 25.90 2.92
C GLY A 88 42.01 25.18 2.90
N ARG A 89 42.08 24.21 1.99
CA ARG A 89 43.25 23.85 1.18
C ARG A 89 42.78 22.92 0.06
N GLY A 90 43.11 23.33 -1.19
CA GLY A 90 42.94 22.50 -2.36
C GLY A 90 44.01 21.40 -2.44
N LEU A 91 43.72 20.36 -3.21
CA LEU A 91 44.68 19.40 -3.79
C LEU A 91 44.05 18.79 -5.05
N ASP A 92 44.58 19.20 -6.14
CA ASP A 92 45.32 18.50 -7.21
C ASP A 92 44.74 17.19 -7.74
N GLY A 93 44.45 17.24 -9.04
CA GLY A 93 44.15 16.12 -9.89
C GLY A 93 45.37 15.22 -10.17
N ARG A 94 45.10 13.96 -10.37
CA ARG A 94 45.92 13.07 -11.20
C ARG A 94 45.04 12.00 -11.83
N GLY A 95 45.24 11.88 -13.14
CA GLY A 95 44.65 10.93 -14.05
C GLY A 95 44.96 9.48 -13.74
N LEU A 96 44.14 8.63 -14.26
CA LEU A 96 44.41 7.19 -14.36
C LEU A 96 44.09 6.71 -15.75
N GLU A 97 45.10 6.07 -16.28
CA GLU A 97 45.27 5.57 -17.62
C GLU A 97 44.35 4.37 -17.94
N ASP A 98 43.98 4.39 -19.17
CA ASP A 98 43.43 3.33 -19.98
C ASP A 98 44.32 2.06 -19.94
N ARG A 99 43.71 0.89 -19.64
CA ARG A 99 44.26 -0.43 -19.99
C ARG A 99 43.17 -1.30 -20.62
N GLY A 100 43.22 -1.32 -21.95
CA GLY A 100 42.50 -2.31 -22.73
C GLY A 100 42.93 -3.74 -22.36
N SER A 101 41.96 -4.64 -22.34
CA SER A 101 42.18 -6.07 -22.52
C SER A 101 41.09 -6.65 -23.41
N ASP A 102 41.51 -6.96 -24.63
CA ASP A 102 40.78 -7.82 -25.57
C ASP A 102 40.52 -9.17 -24.93
N GLY A 103 39.24 -9.50 -24.77
CA GLY A 103 38.75 -10.82 -24.40
C GLY A 103 37.58 -11.19 -25.31
N ARG A 104 37.87 -11.80 -26.45
CA ARG A 104 36.85 -12.52 -27.24
C ARG A 104 36.32 -13.66 -26.39
N GLY A 105 35.15 -13.47 -25.79
CA GLY A 105 34.36 -14.53 -25.15
C GLY A 105 33.22 -14.92 -26.08
N GLU A 106 33.18 -16.17 -26.41
CA GLU A 106 32.17 -16.89 -27.16
C GLU A 106 30.77 -16.55 -26.70
N LEU A 107 29.90 -16.09 -27.61
CA LEU A 107 28.47 -15.90 -27.39
C LEU A 107 27.80 -17.28 -27.32
N ASP A 108 27.73 -17.86 -26.13
CA ASP A 108 26.82 -18.97 -25.86
C ASP A 108 25.39 -18.38 -25.79
N GLY A 109 24.63 -18.68 -26.85
CA GLY A 109 23.27 -18.19 -27.09
C GLY A 109 22.22 -18.85 -26.20
N SER A 110 22.44 -18.88 -24.88
CA SER A 110 21.42 -19.21 -23.88
C SER A 110 20.84 -17.93 -23.30
N THR A 111 19.89 -17.30 -24.00
CA THR A 111 19.01 -16.29 -23.42
C THR A 111 18.17 -16.90 -22.31
N ARG A 112 18.74 -17.04 -21.13
CA ARG A 112 17.99 -17.11 -19.88
C ARG A 112 17.27 -15.76 -19.79
N ARG A 113 16.02 -15.70 -20.28
CA ARG A 113 15.12 -14.58 -20.03
C ARG A 113 15.03 -14.44 -18.51
N ASP A 114 15.61 -13.37 -17.98
CA ASP A 114 15.49 -13.00 -16.59
C ASP A 114 14.01 -12.99 -16.21
N ARG A 115 13.60 -13.94 -15.38
CA ARG A 115 12.23 -14.10 -14.90
C ARG A 115 11.86 -13.07 -13.85
N HIS A 116 12.80 -12.20 -13.46
CA HIS A 116 12.57 -11.18 -12.45
C HIS A 116 11.97 -9.94 -13.08
N GLY A 117 10.95 -9.41 -12.42
CA GLY A 117 10.39 -8.12 -12.75
C GLY A 117 11.30 -6.97 -12.30
N GLN A 118 10.86 -5.75 -12.54
CA GLN A 118 11.61 -4.54 -12.20
C GLN A 118 10.77 -3.60 -11.35
N ILE A 119 11.36 -2.98 -10.33
CA ILE A 119 10.76 -1.90 -9.55
C ILE A 119 11.45 -0.59 -9.94
N ILE A 120 10.68 0.37 -10.46
CA ILE A 120 11.11 1.73 -10.74
C ILE A 120 10.48 2.62 -9.68
N ARG A 121 11.30 3.27 -8.86
CA ARG A 121 10.84 4.18 -7.81
C ARG A 121 10.70 5.59 -8.36
N LEU A 122 9.55 6.20 -8.11
CA LEU A 122 9.22 7.57 -8.48
C LEU A 122 8.89 8.34 -7.20
N VAL A 123 9.58 9.44 -6.99
CA VAL A 123 9.26 10.37 -5.90
C VAL A 123 8.31 11.43 -6.45
N ALA A 124 7.05 11.37 -6.05
CA ALA A 124 5.99 12.25 -6.54
C ALA A 124 4.81 12.26 -5.56
N ASP A 125 3.84 13.15 -5.77
CA ASP A 125 2.58 13.15 -5.05
C ASP A 125 1.75 11.92 -5.46
N SER A 126 1.59 10.96 -4.55
CA SER A 126 0.84 9.71 -4.81
C SER A 126 -0.66 9.94 -5.02
N SER A 127 -1.20 11.08 -4.57
CA SER A 127 -2.59 11.46 -4.78
C SER A 127 -2.85 12.01 -6.20
N ARG A 128 -1.80 12.41 -6.92
CA ARG A 128 -1.88 13.04 -8.25
C ARG A 128 -0.92 12.38 -9.22
N LEU A 129 -1.41 11.43 -10.00
CA LEU A 129 -0.59 10.66 -10.94
C LEU A 129 -0.41 11.35 -12.30
N GLN A 130 -0.46 12.70 -12.36
CA GLN A 130 -0.42 13.49 -13.61
C GLN A 130 0.87 13.30 -14.43
N PHE A 131 1.94 12.82 -13.79
CA PHE A 131 3.20 12.46 -14.45
C PHE A 131 3.11 11.13 -15.22
N LEU A 132 2.02 10.38 -15.07
CA LEU A 132 1.74 9.15 -15.82
C LEU A 132 0.71 9.43 -16.92
N ASN A 133 0.94 8.82 -18.08
CA ASN A 133 0.02 8.90 -19.21
C ASN A 133 -1.27 8.12 -18.94
N ASP A 134 -2.34 8.53 -19.63
CA ASP A 134 -3.61 7.80 -19.65
C ASP A 134 -3.40 6.37 -20.18
N GLY A 135 -4.02 5.41 -19.50
CA GLY A 135 -3.99 4.02 -19.94
C GLY A 135 -2.59 3.40 -20.01
N CYS A 136 -1.65 3.83 -19.16
CA CYS A 136 -0.29 3.29 -19.13
C CYS A 136 -0.14 2.02 -18.29
N ALA A 137 -1.09 1.74 -17.36
CA ALA A 137 -1.01 0.65 -16.40
C ALA A 137 -2.02 -0.47 -16.72
N ASP A 138 -1.57 -1.72 -16.60
CA ASP A 138 -2.44 -2.90 -16.66
C ASP A 138 -3.13 -3.15 -15.31
N ALA A 139 -2.45 -2.79 -14.22
CA ALA A 139 -3.02 -2.87 -12.89
C ALA A 139 -2.45 -1.78 -11.97
N VAL A 140 -3.21 -1.45 -10.91
CA VAL A 140 -2.79 -0.52 -9.85
C VAL A 140 -2.94 -1.23 -8.50
N ILE A 141 -1.96 -1.04 -7.63
CA ILE A 141 -1.97 -1.48 -6.23
C ILE A 141 -2.08 -0.22 -5.36
N ALA A 142 -3.11 -0.13 -4.51
CA ALA A 142 -3.37 0.94 -3.57
C ALA A 142 -3.62 0.34 -2.17
N GLU A 143 -2.66 -0.45 -1.72
CA GLU A 143 -2.63 -1.09 -0.40
C GLU A 143 -2.19 -0.10 0.70
N ASP A 144 -1.93 -0.61 1.90
CA ASP A 144 -1.46 0.17 3.04
C ASP A 144 -2.33 1.39 3.36
N ARG A 145 -3.66 1.21 3.22
CA ARG A 145 -4.66 2.23 3.56
C ARG A 145 -4.56 3.51 2.69
N ALA A 146 -3.98 3.42 1.50
CA ALA A 146 -3.73 4.60 0.66
C ALA A 146 -4.97 5.49 0.48
N LEU A 147 -6.14 4.91 0.19
CA LEU A 147 -7.39 5.66 0.05
C LEU A 147 -7.97 6.20 1.37
N SER A 148 -7.58 5.64 2.52
CA SER A 148 -8.01 6.13 3.84
C SER A 148 -7.15 7.29 4.33
N VAL A 149 -5.86 7.28 4.02
CA VAL A 149 -4.90 8.34 4.37
C VAL A 149 -5.09 9.58 3.49
N HIS A 150 -5.39 9.39 2.21
CA HIS A 150 -5.72 10.49 1.31
C HIS A 150 -7.19 10.90 1.48
N LEU A 151 -7.42 11.97 2.28
CA LEU A 151 -8.79 12.42 2.60
C LEU A 151 -9.61 12.78 1.37
N ALA A 152 -8.99 13.21 0.28
CA ALA A 152 -9.60 13.43 -1.03
C ALA A 152 -9.47 12.18 -1.92
N ALA A 153 -9.95 11.03 -1.44
CA ALA A 153 -9.83 9.73 -2.12
C ALA A 153 -10.49 9.73 -3.52
N GLU A 154 -11.48 10.59 -3.75
CA GLU A 154 -12.12 10.78 -5.05
C GLU A 154 -11.10 11.21 -6.13
N ILE A 155 -10.13 12.05 -5.76
CA ILE A 155 -9.07 12.50 -6.68
C ILE A 155 -8.15 11.33 -7.00
N LEU A 156 -7.68 10.61 -5.98
CA LEU A 156 -6.78 9.47 -6.20
C LEU A 156 -7.46 8.36 -7.02
N ILE A 157 -8.72 8.04 -6.74
CA ILE A 157 -9.41 6.98 -7.49
C ILE A 157 -9.69 7.39 -8.93
N ALA A 158 -9.97 8.67 -9.21
CA ALA A 158 -10.10 9.19 -10.56
C ALA A 158 -8.77 9.10 -11.34
N GLU A 159 -7.65 9.42 -10.70
CA GLU A 159 -6.32 9.26 -11.29
C GLU A 159 -5.98 7.78 -11.54
N ILE A 160 -6.29 6.89 -10.60
CA ILE A 160 -6.17 5.44 -10.79
C ILE A 160 -6.99 4.99 -12.01
N ALA A 161 -8.25 5.44 -12.12
CA ALA A 161 -9.09 5.12 -13.26
C ALA A 161 -8.52 5.67 -14.58
N ARG A 162 -7.91 6.85 -14.58
CA ARG A 162 -7.28 7.47 -15.74
C ARG A 162 -6.08 6.66 -16.24
N VAL A 163 -5.16 6.31 -15.33
CA VAL A 163 -3.92 5.59 -15.70
C VAL A 163 -4.16 4.12 -16.07
N LEU A 164 -5.26 3.52 -15.64
CA LEU A 164 -5.62 2.16 -16.01
C LEU A 164 -6.00 2.06 -17.49
N ARG A 165 -5.49 1.04 -18.17
CA ARG A 165 -5.95 0.63 -19.49
C ARG A 165 -7.40 0.12 -19.44
N PRO A 166 -8.13 0.14 -20.56
CA PRO A 166 -9.39 -0.61 -20.66
C PRO A 166 -9.18 -2.08 -20.26
N ALA A 167 -10.05 -2.61 -19.42
CA ALA A 167 -9.94 -3.91 -18.75
C ALA A 167 -8.81 -4.02 -17.69
N GLY A 168 -8.05 -2.96 -17.44
CA GLY A 168 -7.11 -2.88 -16.32
C GLY A 168 -7.84 -2.97 -14.98
N ARG A 169 -7.10 -3.35 -13.95
CA ARG A 169 -7.68 -3.62 -12.63
C ARG A 169 -6.95 -2.92 -11.50
N VAL A 170 -7.65 -2.65 -10.40
CA VAL A 170 -7.08 -2.10 -9.17
C VAL A 170 -7.36 -3.02 -8.00
N LEU A 171 -6.40 -3.16 -7.12
CA LEU A 171 -6.57 -3.67 -5.76
C LEU A 171 -6.33 -2.51 -4.80
N ALA A 172 -7.29 -2.26 -3.93
CA ALA A 172 -7.17 -1.22 -2.91
C ALA A 172 -7.51 -1.78 -1.54
N CYS A 173 -6.97 -1.14 -0.49
CA CYS A 173 -7.30 -1.42 0.89
C CYS A 173 -7.70 -0.11 1.57
N VAL A 174 -8.82 -0.16 2.32
CA VAL A 174 -9.33 0.97 3.10
C VAL A 174 -9.63 0.55 4.53
N ASP A 175 -9.63 1.51 5.44
CA ASP A 175 -10.13 1.33 6.80
C ASP A 175 -11.65 1.19 6.79
N SER A 176 -12.16 0.21 7.51
CA SER A 176 -13.60 -0.02 7.62
C SER A 176 -14.26 0.88 8.66
N LEU A 177 -15.58 1.03 8.58
CA LEU A 177 -16.37 1.69 9.64
C LEU A 177 -16.22 0.97 10.98
N VAL A 178 -16.06 -0.36 10.98
CA VAL A 178 -15.85 -1.15 12.21
C VAL A 178 -14.57 -0.70 12.92
N LEU A 179 -13.48 -0.50 12.18
CA LEU A 179 -12.25 0.05 12.72
C LEU A 179 -12.45 1.47 13.24
N GLY A 180 -13.10 2.33 12.45
CA GLY A 180 -13.38 3.70 12.85
C GLY A 180 -14.17 3.78 14.15
N MET A 181 -15.20 2.97 14.29
CA MET A 181 -15.99 2.87 15.52
C MET A 181 -15.15 2.39 16.70
N ALA A 182 -14.29 1.39 16.51
CA ALA A 182 -13.41 0.88 17.56
C ALA A 182 -12.42 1.95 18.06
N VAL A 183 -11.81 2.69 17.13
CA VAL A 183 -10.88 3.79 17.47
C VAL A 183 -11.57 4.92 18.19
N LEU A 184 -12.75 5.36 17.71
CA LEU A 184 -13.54 6.41 18.36
C LEU A 184 -13.98 6.01 19.79
N ALA A 185 -14.36 4.73 19.97
CA ALA A 185 -14.72 4.21 21.29
C ALA A 185 -13.52 4.17 22.25
N ASP A 186 -12.36 3.69 21.78
CA ASP A 186 -11.12 3.63 22.56
C ASP A 186 -10.66 5.04 23.03
N GLN A 187 -10.86 6.03 22.16
CA GLN A 187 -10.55 7.44 22.44
C GLN A 187 -11.66 8.18 23.19
N HIS A 188 -12.76 7.51 23.56
CA HIS A 188 -13.91 8.10 24.27
C HIS A 188 -14.63 9.22 23.47
N HIS A 189 -14.57 9.20 22.14
CA HIS A 189 -15.25 10.14 21.26
C HIS A 189 -16.72 9.72 21.06
N TRP A 190 -17.48 9.59 22.14
CA TRP A 190 -18.84 9.04 22.16
C TRP A 190 -19.83 9.77 21.24
N ALA A 191 -19.75 11.11 21.17
CA ALA A 191 -20.64 11.90 20.30
C ALA A 191 -20.42 11.51 18.82
N HIS A 192 -19.17 11.45 18.37
CA HIS A 192 -18.84 11.06 17.00
C HIS A 192 -19.24 9.59 16.72
N LEU A 193 -19.06 8.70 17.69
CA LEU A 193 -19.39 7.28 17.55
C LEU A 193 -20.89 7.08 17.26
N VAL A 194 -21.76 7.85 17.92
CA VAL A 194 -23.23 7.78 17.73
C VAL A 194 -23.62 8.21 16.29
N ASP A 195 -22.87 9.15 15.71
CA ASP A 195 -23.18 9.69 14.37
C ASP A 195 -22.67 8.79 13.24
N VAL A 196 -21.71 7.89 13.49
CA VAL A 196 -21.09 7.04 12.46
C VAL A 196 -22.08 6.30 11.56
N PRO A 197 -23.16 5.67 12.06
CA PRO A 197 -24.11 4.94 11.21
C PRO A 197 -24.85 5.80 10.18
N HIS A 198 -24.87 7.12 10.40
CA HIS A 198 -25.64 8.09 9.61
C HIS A 198 -24.74 9.04 8.80
N ALA A 199 -23.43 8.95 8.99
CA ALA A 199 -22.48 9.86 8.37
C ALA A 199 -22.13 9.42 6.94
N GLU A 200 -22.20 10.35 5.99
CA GLU A 200 -21.71 10.13 4.62
C GLU A 200 -20.20 9.99 4.57
N VAL A 201 -19.50 10.67 5.48
CA VAL A 201 -18.04 10.62 5.61
C VAL A 201 -17.67 10.44 7.07
N VAL A 202 -16.89 9.42 7.38
CA VAL A 202 -16.37 9.16 8.72
C VAL A 202 -14.88 9.44 8.75
N LEU A 203 -14.50 10.51 9.45
CA LEU A 203 -13.11 10.88 9.70
C LEU A 203 -12.73 10.48 11.12
N VAL A 204 -11.63 9.75 11.25
CA VAL A 204 -11.15 9.23 12.53
C VAL A 204 -9.79 9.86 12.83
N PRO A 205 -9.69 10.68 13.91
CA PRO A 205 -8.40 11.17 14.38
C PRO A 205 -7.64 10.06 15.08
N TRP A 206 -6.33 9.98 14.85
CA TRP A 206 -5.44 9.03 15.50
C TRP A 206 -4.59 9.72 16.57
N PRO A 207 -4.06 8.96 17.57
CA PRO A 207 -3.26 9.54 18.64
C PRO A 207 -1.97 10.24 18.18
N ASP A 208 -1.46 9.90 17.00
CA ASP A 208 -0.30 10.52 16.35
C ASP A 208 -0.63 11.85 15.64
N GLY A 209 -1.89 12.28 15.69
CA GLY A 209 -2.39 13.48 15.03
C GLY A 209 -2.77 13.29 13.58
N SER A 210 -2.61 12.10 13.00
CA SER A 210 -3.11 11.80 11.67
C SER A 210 -4.64 11.67 11.67
N ILE A 211 -5.26 11.86 10.51
CA ILE A 211 -6.68 11.65 10.31
C ILE A 211 -6.85 10.68 9.15
N THR A 212 -7.70 9.68 9.31
CA THR A 212 -8.06 8.77 8.24
C THR A 212 -9.55 8.77 7.98
N ARG A 213 -9.92 8.47 6.74
CA ARG A 213 -11.31 8.26 6.34
C ARG A 213 -11.62 6.78 6.38
N CYS A 214 -12.71 6.43 7.08
CA CYS A 214 -13.23 5.06 7.16
C CYS A 214 -14.44 4.90 6.24
N TYR A 215 -14.63 3.67 5.75
CA TYR A 215 -15.61 3.38 4.72
C TYR A 215 -16.49 2.18 5.07
N GLY A 216 -17.77 2.28 4.73
CA GLY A 216 -18.65 1.13 4.58
C GLY A 216 -18.53 0.51 3.17
N PRO A 217 -19.00 -0.74 2.97
CA PRO A 217 -18.96 -1.38 1.66
C PRO A 217 -19.69 -0.59 0.55
N ASP A 218 -20.82 0.02 0.86
CA ASP A 218 -21.60 0.80 -0.11
C ASP A 218 -20.90 2.10 -0.50
N GLN A 219 -20.30 2.80 0.47
CA GLN A 219 -19.50 4.00 0.21
C GLN A 219 -18.30 3.70 -0.70
N VAL A 220 -17.66 2.53 -0.51
CA VAL A 220 -16.60 2.06 -1.41
C VAL A 220 -17.13 1.83 -2.81
N ARG A 221 -18.30 1.18 -2.96
CA ARG A 221 -18.92 0.95 -4.28
C ARG A 221 -19.23 2.27 -4.99
N GLU A 222 -19.76 3.25 -4.26
CA GLU A 222 -20.03 4.59 -4.79
C GLU A 222 -18.77 5.30 -5.22
N LEU A 223 -17.71 5.29 -4.40
CA LEU A 223 -16.42 5.91 -4.70
C LEU A 223 -15.83 5.36 -6.02
N PHE A 224 -15.80 4.04 -6.18
CA PHE A 224 -15.23 3.41 -7.36
C PHE A 224 -16.12 3.59 -8.59
N SER A 225 -17.44 3.47 -8.46
CA SER A 225 -18.37 3.66 -9.58
C SER A 225 -18.40 5.12 -10.06
N GLY A 226 -18.28 6.07 -9.16
CA GLY A 226 -18.15 7.51 -9.49
C GLY A 226 -16.93 7.81 -10.35
N ALA A 227 -15.85 7.05 -10.20
CA ALA A 227 -14.65 7.13 -11.05
C ALA A 227 -14.75 6.25 -12.33
N GLY A 228 -15.88 5.64 -12.62
CA GLY A 228 -16.08 4.78 -13.80
C GLY A 228 -15.45 3.39 -13.67
N LEU A 229 -15.14 2.93 -12.47
CA LEU A 229 -14.63 1.60 -12.19
C LEU A 229 -15.77 0.66 -11.75
N THR A 230 -15.69 -0.62 -12.11
CA THR A 230 -16.64 -1.63 -11.68
C THR A 230 -16.04 -2.48 -10.58
N VAL A 231 -16.59 -2.43 -9.37
CA VAL A 231 -16.20 -3.28 -8.26
C VAL A 231 -16.53 -4.73 -8.59
N LYS A 232 -15.56 -5.61 -8.46
CA LYS A 232 -15.70 -7.07 -8.69
C LYS A 232 -16.02 -7.81 -7.41
N TRP A 233 -15.34 -7.43 -6.34
CA TRP A 233 -15.57 -7.95 -5.01
C TRP A 233 -14.99 -6.99 -3.96
N ILE A 234 -15.55 -7.04 -2.77
CA ILE A 234 -15.03 -6.48 -1.53
C ILE A 234 -14.83 -7.65 -0.58
N ARG A 235 -13.76 -7.68 0.17
CA ARG A 235 -13.46 -8.70 1.17
C ARG A 235 -12.94 -8.06 2.44
N PRO A 236 -13.38 -8.52 3.61
CA PRO A 236 -12.79 -8.07 4.86
C PRO A 236 -11.35 -8.55 5.00
N ARG A 237 -10.58 -7.80 5.74
CA ARG A 237 -9.25 -8.17 6.25
C ARG A 237 -9.18 -7.78 7.72
N THR A 238 -8.38 -8.50 8.51
CA THR A 238 -8.30 -8.30 9.96
C THR A 238 -9.64 -8.59 10.66
N VAL A 239 -10.23 -9.72 10.34
CA VAL A 239 -11.39 -10.26 11.05
C VAL A 239 -10.96 -10.76 12.42
N PHE A 240 -9.78 -11.38 12.51
CA PHE A 240 -9.21 -11.81 13.78
C PHE A 240 -8.53 -10.64 14.50
N SER A 241 -8.89 -10.44 15.77
CA SER A 241 -8.30 -9.40 16.59
C SER A 241 -6.83 -9.71 16.94
N GLU A 242 -6.05 -8.66 17.25
CA GLU A 242 -4.67 -8.79 17.71
C GLU A 242 -4.54 -9.72 18.91
N SER A 243 -5.41 -9.55 19.90
CA SER A 243 -5.39 -10.37 21.13
C SER A 243 -5.63 -11.86 20.82
N MET A 244 -6.54 -12.18 19.91
CA MET A 244 -6.81 -13.55 19.49
C MET A 244 -5.61 -14.15 18.78
N VAL A 245 -5.08 -13.46 17.77
CA VAL A 245 -3.92 -13.93 16.99
C VAL A 245 -2.70 -14.12 17.90
N THR A 246 -2.39 -13.13 18.73
CA THR A 246 -1.27 -13.19 19.67
C THR A 246 -1.43 -14.34 20.64
N HIS A 247 -2.62 -14.52 21.21
CA HIS A 247 -2.89 -15.63 22.13
C HIS A 247 -2.70 -17.01 21.46
N CYS A 248 -3.20 -17.17 20.24
CA CYS A 248 -3.05 -18.41 19.49
C CYS A 248 -1.58 -18.72 19.20
N LEU A 249 -0.82 -17.73 18.70
CA LEU A 249 0.58 -17.91 18.35
C LEU A 249 1.50 -18.11 19.58
N GLN A 250 1.13 -17.55 20.73
CA GLN A 250 1.85 -17.83 21.99
C GLN A 250 1.68 -19.28 22.45
N ARG A 251 0.51 -19.87 22.22
CA ARG A 251 0.23 -21.27 22.60
C ARG A 251 0.73 -22.28 21.57
N GLU A 252 0.65 -21.95 20.31
CA GLU A 252 1.01 -22.80 19.17
C GLU A 252 1.72 -21.94 18.11
N PRO A 253 3.05 -21.72 18.23
CA PRO A 253 3.79 -20.86 17.28
C PRO A 253 3.66 -21.28 15.82
N ASP A 254 3.52 -22.59 15.54
CA ASP A 254 3.39 -23.14 14.19
C ASP A 254 1.96 -22.99 13.60
N SER A 255 1.05 -22.33 14.31
CA SER A 255 -0.34 -22.17 13.86
C SER A 255 -0.54 -21.02 12.86
N LEU A 256 0.46 -20.16 12.61
CA LEU A 256 0.37 -19.03 11.70
C LEU A 256 -0.24 -19.38 10.32
N PRO A 257 0.18 -20.42 9.61
CA PRO A 257 -0.42 -20.78 8.32
C PRO A 257 -1.90 -21.23 8.45
N LYS A 258 -2.30 -21.76 9.61
CA LYS A 258 -3.70 -22.15 9.87
C LYS A 258 -4.55 -20.90 10.08
N LEU A 259 -4.06 -19.93 10.87
CA LEU A 259 -4.73 -18.66 11.10
C LEU A 259 -4.90 -17.88 9.80
N VAL A 260 -3.87 -17.78 8.97
CA VAL A 260 -3.93 -17.13 7.66
C VAL A 260 -5.01 -17.78 6.77
N ARG A 261 -5.05 -19.11 6.72
CA ARG A 261 -6.10 -19.82 5.94
C ARG A 261 -7.51 -19.56 6.49
N ALA A 262 -7.65 -19.52 7.81
CA ALA A 262 -8.94 -19.23 8.44
C ALA A 262 -9.40 -17.80 8.16
N GLU A 263 -8.51 -16.81 8.26
CA GLU A 263 -8.78 -15.41 7.91
C GLU A 263 -9.26 -15.29 6.44
N LEU A 264 -8.53 -15.90 5.51
CA LEU A 264 -8.87 -15.88 4.08
C LEU A 264 -10.21 -16.58 3.79
N ALA A 265 -10.58 -17.60 4.57
CA ALA A 265 -11.85 -18.30 4.45
C ALA A 265 -13.03 -17.54 5.07
N ALA A 266 -12.78 -16.71 6.08
CA ALA A 266 -13.79 -15.88 6.74
C ALA A 266 -14.32 -14.72 5.89
N ALA A 267 -13.71 -14.47 4.73
CA ALA A 267 -13.95 -13.31 3.88
C ALA A 267 -15.30 -13.33 3.12
N ALA A 268 -16.33 -13.97 3.65
CA ALA A 268 -17.64 -14.04 3.00
C ALA A 268 -18.56 -12.84 3.32
N ASP A 269 -18.36 -12.16 4.45
CA ASP A 269 -19.18 -11.02 4.87
C ASP A 269 -18.36 -9.72 4.79
N GLU A 270 -18.71 -8.86 3.84
CA GLU A 270 -18.04 -7.59 3.58
C GLU A 270 -18.12 -6.59 4.75
N SER A 271 -19.05 -6.78 5.70
CA SER A 271 -19.23 -5.91 6.87
C SER A 271 -18.25 -6.20 8.00
N LEU A 272 -17.58 -7.34 7.98
CA LEU A 272 -16.63 -7.76 9.00
C LEU A 272 -15.23 -7.20 8.72
N GLY A 273 -14.40 -7.18 9.76
CA GLY A 273 -12.98 -6.83 9.66
C GLY A 273 -12.66 -5.35 9.81
N ALA A 274 -11.45 -5.08 10.26
CA ALA A 274 -10.94 -3.71 10.45
C ALA A 274 -10.57 -3.03 9.12
N GLN A 275 -10.38 -3.80 8.06
CA GLN A 275 -10.06 -3.30 6.73
C GLN A 275 -10.96 -3.95 5.68
N LEU A 276 -11.17 -3.22 4.58
CA LEU A 276 -11.83 -3.74 3.39
C LEU A 276 -10.83 -3.75 2.24
N VAL A 277 -10.70 -4.90 1.60
CA VAL A 277 -9.90 -5.07 0.38
C VAL A 277 -10.83 -5.12 -0.81
N ILE A 278 -10.57 -4.26 -1.78
CA ILE A 278 -11.42 -4.02 -2.94
C ILE A 278 -10.70 -4.42 -4.21
N SER A 279 -11.32 -5.23 -5.05
CA SER A 279 -10.90 -5.40 -6.43
C SER A 279 -11.92 -4.77 -7.36
N ALA A 280 -11.45 -3.87 -8.22
CA ALA A 280 -12.27 -3.24 -9.24
C ALA A 280 -11.57 -3.28 -10.60
N SER A 281 -12.31 -3.01 -11.68
CA SER A 281 -11.76 -2.98 -13.03
C SER A 281 -12.33 -1.83 -13.84
N LYS A 282 -11.50 -1.28 -14.73
CA LYS A 282 -11.96 -0.34 -15.75
C LYS A 282 -12.73 -1.11 -16.84
N PRO A 283 -13.95 -0.69 -17.21
CA PRO A 283 -14.69 -1.34 -18.29
C PRO A 283 -13.89 -1.41 -19.60
N ARG A 284 -14.15 -2.43 -20.41
CA ARG A 284 -13.65 -2.47 -21.79
C ARG A 284 -14.39 -1.42 -22.59
N THR A 285 -13.67 -0.57 -23.30
CA THR A 285 -14.29 0.30 -24.31
C THR A 285 -14.93 -0.61 -25.37
N ARG A 286 -16.25 -0.54 -25.56
CA ARG A 286 -16.86 -1.24 -26.69
C ARG A 286 -16.34 -0.59 -27.97
N PRO A 287 -15.82 -1.35 -28.93
CA PRO A 287 -15.62 -0.79 -30.26
C PRO A 287 -16.98 -0.32 -30.78
N HIS A 288 -17.04 0.93 -31.24
CA HIS A 288 -18.19 1.49 -31.96
C HIS A 288 -18.33 0.84 -33.33
#